data_7b634f47f81527146072991261384b03
#
_entry.id   7b634f47f81527146072991261384b03
#
_cell.length_a   1.000
_cell.length_b   1.000
_cell.length_c   1.000
_cell.angle_alpha   90.00
_cell.angle_beta   90.00
_cell.angle_gamma   90.00
#
_symmetry.space_group_name_H-M   'P 1'
#
loop_
_entity.id
_entity.type
_entity.pdbx_description
1 polymer ?
#
loop_
_entity_poly.entity_id
_entity_poly.type
_entity_poly.pdbx_seq_one_letter_code
_entity_poly.pdbx_strand_id
1 'polypeptide(L)'
;LGDVYKRQLYERADIANAVNADLFVSIHSNAAENRPDYQGIYTYYHPSSRRGARLAQAIQTPLCRMTGGIDRGIKDADLVVIRETKMCAVLVEMGFMTNHEELMNLIDDSYQDKLAQGISEGIVSYLNSLQS
;
A
#
# COMPACT_ATOMS: atom_id res chain seq x y z
N LEU A 1 15.17 14.68 -13.69
CA LEU A 1 14.49 13.41 -13.33
C LEU A 1 13.68 13.55 -12.03
N GLY A 2 14.25 14.17 -10.96
CA GLY A 2 13.57 14.36 -9.69
C GLY A 2 12.29 15.20 -9.79
N ASP A 3 12.30 16.26 -10.60
CA ASP A 3 11.13 17.15 -10.76
C ASP A 3 10.00 16.47 -11.54
N VAL A 4 10.33 15.65 -12.54
CA VAL A 4 9.34 14.87 -13.30
C VAL A 4 8.69 13.84 -12.37
N TYR A 5 9.47 13.13 -11.57
CA TYR A 5 8.97 12.15 -10.62
C TYR A 5 8.04 12.80 -9.58
N LYS A 6 8.45 13.92 -8.99
CA LYS A 6 7.62 14.65 -8.03
C LYS A 6 6.30 15.09 -8.65
N ARG A 7 6.34 15.63 -9.88
CA ARG A 7 5.13 16.06 -10.59
C ARG A 7 4.17 14.88 -10.78
N GLN A 8 4.70 13.69 -11.16
CA GLN A 8 3.87 12.49 -11.33
C GLN A 8 3.14 12.09 -10.05
N LEU A 9 3.78 12.22 -8.88
CA LEU A 9 3.15 11.91 -7.59
C LEU A 9 1.95 12.82 -7.31
N TYR A 10 2.10 14.13 -7.57
CA TYR A 10 1.00 15.09 -7.45
C TYR A 10 -0.12 14.81 -8.45
N GLU A 11 0.23 14.48 -9.69
CA GLU A 11 -0.74 14.14 -10.73
C GLU A 11 -1.59 12.91 -10.35
N ARG A 12 -0.99 11.91 -9.72
CA ARG A 12 -1.73 10.72 -9.23
C ARG A 12 -2.77 11.10 -8.18
N ALA A 13 -2.40 11.96 -7.24
CA ALA A 13 -3.34 12.47 -6.24
C ALA A 13 -4.44 13.31 -6.88
N ASP A 14 -4.09 14.14 -7.85
CA ASP A 14 -5.05 14.99 -8.58
C ASP A 14 -6.10 14.18 -9.32
N ILE A 15 -5.73 13.06 -9.92
CA ILE A 15 -6.66 12.15 -10.61
C ILE A 15 -7.72 11.65 -9.62
N ALA A 16 -7.29 11.15 -8.47
CA ALA A 16 -8.20 10.65 -7.44
C ALA A 16 -9.14 11.75 -6.91
N ASN A 17 -8.58 12.94 -6.67
CA ASN A 17 -9.35 14.09 -6.19
C ASN A 17 -10.37 14.56 -7.23
N ALA A 18 -9.99 14.57 -8.52
CA ALA A 18 -10.87 15.03 -9.61
C ALA A 18 -12.11 14.14 -9.79
N VAL A 19 -11.97 12.84 -9.56
CA VAL A 19 -13.09 11.89 -9.66
C VAL A 19 -13.83 11.68 -8.35
N ASN A 20 -13.46 12.39 -7.29
CA ASN A 20 -14.01 12.23 -5.94
C ASN A 20 -14.00 10.76 -5.49
N ALA A 21 -12.87 10.11 -5.62
CA ALA A 21 -12.73 8.70 -5.22
C ALA A 21 -13.04 8.54 -3.73
N ASP A 22 -13.64 7.42 -3.37
CA ASP A 22 -13.96 7.10 -1.97
C ASP A 22 -12.73 6.67 -1.18
N LEU A 23 -11.82 5.99 -1.85
CA LEU A 23 -10.54 5.53 -1.28
C LEU A 23 -9.43 5.70 -2.30
N PHE A 24 -8.22 5.84 -1.80
CA PHE A 24 -7.00 5.79 -2.62
C PHE A 24 -6.07 4.72 -2.07
N VAL A 25 -5.69 3.76 -2.91
CA VAL A 25 -4.74 2.71 -2.53
C VAL A 25 -3.62 2.68 -3.54
N SER A 26 -2.43 3.09 -3.12
CA SER A 26 -1.22 3.01 -3.93
C SER A 26 -0.52 1.70 -3.62
N ILE A 27 -0.05 1.00 -4.66
CA ILE A 27 0.55 -0.33 -4.52
C ILE A 27 1.97 -0.28 -5.07
N HIS A 28 2.94 -0.65 -4.24
CA HIS A 28 4.36 -0.54 -4.54
C HIS A 28 5.12 -1.82 -4.21
N SER A 29 6.18 -2.07 -4.96
CA SER A 29 7.23 -3.00 -4.58
C SER A 29 8.41 -2.18 -4.09
N ASN A 30 8.92 -2.50 -2.91
CA ASN A 30 9.97 -1.74 -2.25
C ASN A 30 11.37 -2.14 -2.74
N ALA A 31 12.33 -1.29 -2.46
CA ALA A 31 13.74 -1.57 -2.71
C ALA A 31 14.60 -0.93 -1.62
N ALA A 32 15.59 -1.65 -1.15
CA ALA A 32 16.56 -1.15 -0.18
C ALA A 32 17.96 -1.45 -0.72
N GLU A 33 18.61 -0.43 -1.29
CA GLU A 33 19.95 -0.58 -1.83
C GLU A 33 20.92 -1.06 -0.76
N ASN A 34 21.80 -2.01 -1.13
CA ASN A 34 22.79 -2.60 -0.24
C ASN A 34 22.23 -3.36 0.97
N ARG A 35 20.91 -3.65 0.97
CA ARG A 35 20.25 -4.42 2.03
C ARG A 35 19.41 -5.55 1.42
N PRO A 36 20.06 -6.56 0.80
CA PRO A 36 19.32 -7.70 0.21
C PRO A 36 18.64 -8.59 1.25
N ASP A 37 18.93 -8.36 2.53
CA ASP A 37 18.31 -9.04 3.66
C ASP A 37 16.95 -8.45 4.07
N TYR A 38 16.60 -7.23 3.61
CA TYR A 38 15.34 -6.62 3.97
C TYR A 38 14.17 -7.35 3.30
N GLN A 39 13.19 -7.70 4.12
CA GLN A 39 11.98 -8.40 3.71
C GLN A 39 10.77 -7.85 4.46
N GLY A 40 9.59 -8.05 3.88
CA GLY A 40 8.33 -7.86 4.57
C GLY A 40 7.35 -6.94 3.86
N ILE A 41 6.12 -7.04 4.32
CA ILE A 41 4.97 -6.28 3.82
C ILE A 41 4.57 -5.28 4.88
N TYR A 42 4.32 -4.04 4.48
CA TYR A 42 3.75 -3.03 5.37
C TYR A 42 2.92 -2.02 4.60
N THR A 43 1.99 -1.39 5.30
CA THR A 43 1.09 -0.41 4.70
C THR A 43 1.27 0.93 5.40
N TYR A 44 1.54 1.97 4.59
CA TYR A 44 1.68 3.34 5.07
C TYR A 44 0.34 4.06 5.10
N TYR A 45 0.18 4.91 6.11
CA TYR A 45 -0.90 5.88 6.21
C TYR A 45 -0.34 7.23 6.65
N HIS A 46 -1.09 8.32 6.44
CA HIS A 46 -0.63 9.65 6.85
C HIS A 46 -0.78 9.81 8.39
N PRO A 47 0.22 10.40 9.07
CA PRO A 47 0.21 10.50 10.55
C PRO A 47 -1.02 11.18 11.12
N SER A 48 -1.65 12.10 10.40
CA SER A 48 -2.84 12.81 10.85
C SER A 48 -4.15 12.08 10.53
N SER A 49 -4.10 10.92 9.85
CA SER A 49 -5.31 10.24 9.37
C SER A 49 -5.65 9.00 10.19
N ARG A 50 -6.67 9.10 11.05
CA ARG A 50 -7.20 7.93 11.76
C ARG A 50 -7.89 6.94 10.81
N ARG A 51 -8.58 7.47 9.79
CA ARG A 51 -9.21 6.64 8.75
C ARG A 51 -8.15 5.86 7.98
N GLY A 52 -7.04 6.53 7.64
CA GLY A 52 -5.92 5.90 6.96
C GLY A 52 -5.33 4.75 7.77
N ALA A 53 -5.14 4.94 9.08
CA ALA A 53 -4.64 3.89 9.96
C ALA A 53 -5.57 2.68 9.98
N ARG A 54 -6.89 2.90 10.03
CA ARG A 54 -7.88 1.80 10.02
C ARG A 54 -7.89 1.05 8.69
N LEU A 55 -7.85 1.79 7.57
CA LEU A 55 -7.76 1.16 6.24
C LEU A 55 -6.46 0.37 6.09
N ALA A 56 -5.35 0.95 6.53
CA ALA A 56 -4.04 0.28 6.49
C ALA A 56 -4.06 -1.05 7.23
N GLN A 57 -4.61 -1.09 8.45
CA GLN A 57 -4.70 -2.32 9.23
C GLN A 57 -5.68 -3.31 8.59
N ALA A 58 -6.80 -2.83 8.06
CA ALA A 58 -7.79 -3.66 7.39
C ALA A 58 -7.20 -4.37 6.16
N ILE A 59 -6.26 -3.74 5.47
CA ILE A 59 -5.54 -4.33 4.33
C ILE A 59 -4.40 -5.22 4.80
N GLN A 60 -3.59 -4.74 5.75
CA GLN A 60 -2.36 -5.43 6.19
C GLN A 60 -2.64 -6.85 6.67
N THR A 61 -3.67 -7.02 7.48
CA THR A 61 -4.00 -8.32 8.10
C THR A 61 -4.33 -9.40 7.06
N PRO A 62 -5.34 -9.22 6.17
CA PRO A 62 -5.63 -10.24 5.16
C PRO A 62 -4.53 -10.39 4.12
N LEU A 63 -3.81 -9.32 3.80
CA LEU A 63 -2.72 -9.37 2.84
C LEU A 63 -1.61 -10.32 3.30
N CYS A 64 -1.18 -10.21 4.54
CA CYS A 64 -0.14 -11.09 5.10
C CYS A 64 -0.65 -12.51 5.30
N ARG A 65 -1.92 -12.68 5.70
CA ARG A 65 -2.52 -14.00 5.85
C ARG A 65 -2.60 -14.75 4.52
N MET A 66 -3.04 -14.07 3.45
CA MET A 66 -3.22 -14.69 2.12
C MET A 66 -1.89 -15.05 1.47
N THR A 67 -0.87 -14.22 1.63
CA THR A 67 0.41 -14.41 0.96
C THR A 67 1.40 -15.23 1.77
N GLY A 68 1.24 -15.29 3.09
CA GLY A 68 2.26 -15.83 3.98
C GLY A 68 3.50 -14.93 4.11
N GLY A 69 3.45 -13.71 3.58
CA GLY A 69 4.54 -12.75 3.69
C GLY A 69 4.80 -12.29 5.12
N ILE A 70 6.01 -11.78 5.35
CA ILE A 70 6.39 -11.27 6.67
C ILE A 70 5.63 -9.99 6.98
N ASP A 71 4.87 -10.01 8.05
CA ASP A 71 4.05 -8.87 8.47
C ASP A 71 4.92 -7.86 9.23
N ARG A 72 5.16 -6.70 8.61
CA ARG A 72 5.87 -5.58 9.24
C ARG A 72 4.91 -4.54 9.83
N GLY A 73 3.61 -4.81 9.80
CA GLY A 73 2.58 -3.94 10.38
C GLY A 73 2.27 -2.72 9.53
N ILE A 74 1.62 -1.75 10.16
CA ILE A 74 1.30 -0.47 9.55
C ILE A 74 2.30 0.59 10.04
N LYS A 75 2.58 1.59 9.18
CA LYS A 75 3.54 2.67 9.49
C LYS A 75 2.97 3.99 9.04
N ASP A 76 3.23 5.03 9.82
CA ASP A 76 2.89 6.39 9.42
C ASP A 76 4.04 7.02 8.63
N ALA A 77 3.69 7.78 7.60
CA ALA A 77 4.66 8.54 6.82
C ALA A 77 3.99 9.67 6.06
N ASP A 78 4.73 10.77 5.88
CA ASP A 78 4.28 11.92 5.11
C ASP A 78 4.66 11.75 3.64
N LEU A 79 3.90 10.92 2.93
CA LEU A 79 4.11 10.62 1.52
C LEU A 79 3.16 11.46 0.66
N VAL A 80 3.65 11.97 -0.48
CA VAL A 80 2.90 12.89 -1.35
C VAL A 80 1.53 12.32 -1.72
N VAL A 81 1.47 11.08 -2.22
CA VAL A 81 0.22 10.51 -2.73
C VAL A 81 -0.84 10.28 -1.65
N ILE A 82 -0.44 10.12 -0.39
CA ILE A 82 -1.40 9.96 0.71
C ILE A 82 -1.65 11.25 1.48
N ARG A 83 -0.78 12.25 1.34
CA ARG A 83 -0.97 13.59 1.90
C ARG A 83 -1.88 14.45 1.02
N GLU A 84 -1.68 14.43 -0.30
CA GLU A 84 -2.35 15.32 -1.25
C GLU A 84 -3.71 14.80 -1.71
N THR A 85 -4.09 13.58 -1.33
CA THR A 85 -5.43 13.03 -1.59
C THR A 85 -6.42 13.49 -0.52
N LYS A 86 -7.63 13.86 -0.94
CA LYS A 86 -8.68 14.37 -0.05
C LYS A 86 -9.47 13.26 0.65
N MET A 87 -9.40 12.04 0.12
CA MET A 87 -10.09 10.87 0.66
C MET A 87 -9.15 10.06 1.55
N CYS A 88 -9.69 9.03 2.19
CA CYS A 88 -8.90 8.05 2.93
C CYS A 88 -7.91 7.37 2.00
N ALA A 89 -6.63 7.40 2.35
CA ALA A 89 -5.55 6.98 1.46
C ALA A 89 -4.49 6.17 2.20
N VAL A 90 -3.98 5.13 1.53
CA VAL A 90 -2.88 4.31 2.02
C VAL A 90 -1.93 3.95 0.88
N LEU A 91 -0.71 3.55 1.25
CA LEU A 91 0.27 3.02 0.32
C LEU A 91 0.76 1.66 0.84
N VAL A 92 0.55 0.63 0.03
CA VAL A 92 0.94 -0.75 0.36
C VAL A 92 2.31 -1.04 -0.23
N GLU A 93 3.25 -1.47 0.61
CA GLU A 93 4.54 -2.02 0.19
C GLU A 93 4.46 -3.55 0.25
N MET A 94 4.45 -4.17 -0.92
CA MET A 94 4.17 -5.61 -1.06
C MET A 94 5.37 -6.52 -0.79
N GLY A 95 6.55 -5.95 -0.57
CA GLY A 95 7.79 -6.67 -0.38
C GLY A 95 8.94 -5.97 -1.09
N PHE A 96 10.16 -6.49 -0.89
CA PHE A 96 11.39 -5.86 -1.40
C PHE A 96 11.90 -6.57 -2.65
N MET A 97 11.97 -5.85 -3.77
CA MET A 97 12.56 -6.35 -5.01
C MET A 97 14.06 -6.66 -4.87
N THR A 98 14.71 -6.05 -3.89
CA THR A 98 16.12 -6.26 -3.59
C THR A 98 16.40 -7.54 -2.81
N ASN A 99 15.36 -8.20 -2.31
CA ASN A 99 15.45 -9.52 -1.69
C ASN A 99 15.07 -10.58 -2.72
N HIS A 100 15.95 -11.56 -2.93
CA HIS A 100 15.75 -12.55 -4.00
C HIS A 100 14.45 -13.36 -3.81
N GLU A 101 14.19 -13.85 -2.61
CA GLU A 101 12.98 -14.63 -2.33
C GLU A 101 11.71 -13.82 -2.58
N GLU A 102 11.67 -12.59 -2.07
CA GLU A 102 10.51 -11.72 -2.27
C GLU A 102 10.35 -11.32 -3.74
N LEU A 103 11.44 -11.06 -4.44
CA LEU A 103 11.39 -10.78 -5.87
C LEU A 103 10.78 -11.95 -6.65
N MET A 104 11.20 -13.20 -6.36
CA MET A 104 10.64 -14.37 -7.03
C MET A 104 9.13 -14.51 -6.77
N ASN A 105 8.68 -14.18 -5.57
CA ASN A 105 7.25 -14.15 -5.26
C ASN A 105 6.53 -13.04 -6.04
N LEU A 106 7.09 -11.82 -6.05
CA LEU A 106 6.46 -10.66 -6.68
C LEU A 106 6.27 -10.82 -8.19
N ILE A 107 7.11 -11.59 -8.88
CA ILE A 107 6.98 -11.86 -10.32
C ILE A 107 6.14 -13.10 -10.62
N ASP A 108 5.67 -13.82 -9.61
CA ASP A 108 4.85 -15.03 -9.76
C ASP A 108 3.36 -14.66 -9.84
N ASP A 109 2.69 -15.13 -10.90
CA ASP A 109 1.28 -14.80 -11.13
C ASP A 109 0.37 -15.27 -9.99
N SER A 110 0.61 -16.47 -9.48
CA SER A 110 -0.17 -17.02 -8.36
C SER A 110 -0.02 -16.19 -7.09
N TYR A 111 1.19 -15.72 -6.81
CA TYR A 111 1.44 -14.83 -5.67
C TYR A 111 0.78 -13.47 -5.86
N GLN A 112 0.82 -12.92 -7.07
CA GLN A 112 0.15 -11.67 -7.40
C GLN A 112 -1.36 -11.76 -7.20
N ASP A 113 -1.97 -12.89 -7.52
CA ASP A 113 -3.40 -13.13 -7.25
C ASP A 113 -3.70 -13.09 -5.75
N LYS A 114 -2.84 -13.67 -4.93
CA LYS A 114 -2.99 -13.63 -3.47
C LYS A 114 -2.83 -12.22 -2.93
N LEU A 115 -1.88 -11.44 -3.45
CA LEU A 115 -1.72 -10.03 -3.11
C LEU A 115 -3.01 -9.26 -3.41
N ALA A 116 -3.53 -9.41 -4.61
CA ALA A 116 -4.75 -8.72 -5.04
C ALA A 116 -5.95 -9.11 -4.18
N GLN A 117 -6.11 -10.39 -3.88
CA GLN A 117 -7.20 -10.91 -3.02
C GLN A 117 -7.10 -10.35 -1.61
N GLY A 118 -5.91 -10.33 -1.02
CA GLY A 118 -5.70 -9.80 0.33
C GLY A 118 -6.01 -8.32 0.42
N ILE A 119 -5.53 -7.53 -0.53
CA ILE A 119 -5.82 -6.08 -0.60
C ILE A 119 -7.32 -5.84 -0.78
N SER A 120 -7.94 -6.56 -1.70
CA SER A 120 -9.38 -6.46 -2.00
C SER A 120 -10.23 -6.80 -0.77
N GLU A 121 -9.91 -7.90 -0.09
CA GLU A 121 -10.61 -8.30 1.14
C GLU A 121 -10.52 -7.21 2.21
N GLY A 122 -9.35 -6.60 2.37
CA GLY A 122 -9.16 -5.51 3.33
C GLY A 122 -9.96 -4.26 2.99
N ILE A 123 -10.03 -3.89 1.72
CA ILE A 123 -10.84 -2.75 1.24
C ILE A 123 -12.32 -3.00 1.53
N VAL A 124 -12.84 -4.17 1.17
CA VAL A 124 -14.24 -4.54 1.40
C VAL A 124 -14.57 -4.53 2.90
N SER A 125 -13.69 -5.11 3.70
CA SER A 125 -13.86 -5.14 5.16
C SER A 125 -13.93 -3.73 5.74
N TYR A 126 -13.04 -2.84 5.31
CA TYR A 126 -13.04 -1.44 5.74
C TYR A 126 -14.35 -0.74 5.35
N LEU A 127 -14.77 -0.86 4.08
CA LEU A 127 -16.01 -0.23 3.61
C LEU A 127 -17.23 -0.74 4.38
N ASN A 128 -17.30 -2.04 4.65
CA ASN A 128 -18.39 -2.62 5.44
C ASN A 128 -18.41 -2.08 6.87
N SER A 129 -17.24 -1.79 7.45
CA SER A 129 -17.14 -1.24 8.80
C SER A 129 -17.74 0.17 8.92
N LEU A 130 -17.83 0.90 7.82
CA LEU A 130 -18.39 2.25 7.80
C LEU A 130 -19.92 2.27 7.83
N GLN A 131 -20.56 1.12 7.62
CA GLN A 131 -22.03 1.00 7.55
C GLN A 131 -22.65 0.56 8.86
N SER A 132 -21.83 0.29 9.87
CA SER A 132 -22.32 -0.17 11.18
C SER A 132 -22.36 0.94 12.22
#